data_db4b8fb102488b172c61a8add70cd1da
#
_entry.id   db4b8fb102488b172c61a8add70cd1da
#
_cell.length_a   1.000
_cell.length_b   1.000
_cell.length_c   1.000
_cell.angle_alpha   90.00
_cell.angle_beta   90.00
_cell.angle_gamma   90.00
#
_symmetry.space_group_name_H-M   'P 1'
#
loop_
_entity.id
_entity.type
_entity.pdbx_description
1 polymer ?
#
loop_
_entity_poly.entity_id
_entity_poly.type
_entity_poly.pdbx_seq_one_letter_code
_entity_poly.pdbx_strand_id
1 'polypeptide(L)'
;KTSKWLAPLAMTCALSAAVFGAASANAATCTSAQWGSFTIGSFTFYNDMWGSGANTQTICANSASNWSITSNQPNTSGIKAYGNSSFYVGKSLSSIGTLSSTLSESTPSGGAWDAAYDIWDSANSVEVMIWMNYTGTSSGGGNVKPASFNWSSTGNAVPVYTNVNIGGVTYNVFEGNVGHPVISLLRTTKTNNATTDLKAVLNWIKGIGYFGNITVGQVQYGVEVTSTDSTAKTWTMSNYTVTSK
;
A
#
# COMPACT_ATOMS: atom_id res chain seq x y z
N LYS A 1 52.82 -70.66 25.07
CA LYS A 1 51.51 -70.02 25.17
C LYS A 1 51.74 -68.52 24.97
N THR A 2 51.49 -68.03 23.77
CA THR A 2 51.71 -66.67 23.36
C THR A 2 50.38 -65.93 23.41
N SER A 3 50.27 -64.92 24.26
CA SER A 3 49.14 -63.94 24.29
C SER A 3 49.39 -62.81 23.38
N LYS A 4 48.47 -62.57 22.39
CA LYS A 4 48.46 -61.41 21.48
C LYS A 4 47.70 -60.29 22.17
N TRP A 5 48.35 -59.15 22.30
CA TRP A 5 47.70 -57.89 22.72
C TRP A 5 47.11 -57.21 21.48
N LEU A 6 45.78 -56.93 21.55
CA LEU A 6 45.09 -56.10 20.58
C LEU A 6 45.12 -54.65 21.08
N ALA A 7 45.64 -53.75 20.27
CA ALA A 7 45.61 -52.33 20.51
C ALA A 7 44.24 -51.72 20.09
N PRO A 8 43.66 -50.79 20.85
CA PRO A 8 42.43 -50.12 20.43
C PRO A 8 42.68 -49.05 19.37
N LEU A 9 41.90 -49.10 18.30
CA LEU A 9 41.83 -48.12 17.23
C LEU A 9 41.09 -46.88 17.77
N ALA A 10 41.81 -45.77 17.92
CA ALA A 10 41.21 -44.47 18.27
C ALA A 10 40.56 -43.87 17.02
N MET A 11 39.24 -43.81 17.03
CA MET A 11 38.42 -43.16 16.00
C MET A 11 38.31 -41.66 16.31
N THR A 12 39.09 -40.81 15.61
CA THR A 12 38.99 -39.36 15.70
C THR A 12 37.78 -38.86 14.90
N CYS A 13 36.70 -38.48 15.60
CA CYS A 13 35.59 -37.72 15.00
C CYS A 13 36.03 -36.27 14.75
N ALA A 14 36.23 -35.91 13.48
CA ALA A 14 36.42 -34.52 13.07
C ALA A 14 35.03 -33.83 13.09
N LEU A 15 34.79 -32.98 14.08
CA LEU A 15 33.63 -32.04 14.05
C LEU A 15 33.91 -30.95 13.03
N SER A 16 33.22 -31.02 11.89
CA SER A 16 33.16 -29.92 10.96
C SER A 16 32.20 -28.85 11.49
N ALA A 17 32.72 -27.77 12.05
CA ALA A 17 31.90 -26.59 12.40
C ALA A 17 31.45 -25.91 11.12
N ALA A 18 30.16 -26.04 10.75
CA ALA A 18 29.55 -25.24 9.72
C ALA A 18 29.43 -23.81 10.24
N VAL A 19 30.25 -22.91 9.72
CA VAL A 19 30.11 -21.45 9.96
C VAL A 19 28.91 -21.00 9.12
N PHE A 20 27.73 -20.91 9.74
CA PHE A 20 26.63 -20.16 9.15
C PHE A 20 26.99 -18.68 9.21
N GLY A 21 27.41 -18.12 8.07
CA GLY A 21 27.55 -16.68 7.90
C GLY A 21 26.17 -16.07 8.11
N ALA A 22 25.97 -15.34 9.19
CA ALA A 22 24.79 -14.48 9.34
C ALA A 22 24.85 -13.45 8.21
N ALA A 23 23.91 -13.52 7.26
CA ALA A 23 23.72 -12.45 6.29
C ALA A 23 23.42 -11.17 7.07
N SER A 24 24.25 -10.16 6.94
CA SER A 24 24.01 -8.85 7.53
C SER A 24 22.71 -8.33 6.96
N ALA A 25 21.66 -8.24 7.80
CA ALA A 25 20.44 -7.54 7.40
C ALA A 25 20.84 -6.08 7.14
N ASN A 26 20.67 -5.61 5.91
CA ASN A 26 20.86 -4.20 5.60
C ASN A 26 19.93 -3.39 6.47
N ALA A 27 20.43 -2.31 7.10
CA ALA A 27 19.61 -1.40 7.87
C ALA A 27 18.53 -0.79 6.95
N ALA A 28 17.29 -0.68 7.45
CA ALA A 28 16.21 -0.05 6.71
C ALA A 28 16.57 1.40 6.37
N THR A 29 16.24 1.84 5.16
CA THR A 29 16.27 3.26 4.80
C THR A 29 14.97 3.90 5.27
N CYS A 30 15.07 5.00 6.03
CA CYS A 30 13.92 5.67 6.62
C CYS A 30 13.94 7.17 6.38
N THR A 31 12.76 7.79 6.37
CA THR A 31 12.59 9.24 6.49
C THR A 31 11.39 9.60 7.35
N SER A 32 11.53 10.63 8.18
CA SER A 32 10.46 11.24 8.98
C SER A 32 10.23 12.71 8.60
N ALA A 33 10.96 13.22 7.63
CA ALA A 33 10.73 14.56 7.11
C ALA A 33 9.35 14.63 6.45
N GLN A 34 8.63 15.72 6.64
CA GLN A 34 7.27 15.93 6.13
C GLN A 34 7.12 15.55 4.65
N TRP A 35 8.00 16.02 3.80
CA TRP A 35 8.07 15.76 2.35
C TRP A 35 9.26 14.88 1.99
N GLY A 36 9.77 14.12 2.98
CA GLY A 36 10.92 13.25 2.78
C GLY A 36 10.62 12.11 1.83
N SER A 37 11.60 11.77 1.01
CA SER A 37 11.53 10.62 0.11
C SER A 37 12.89 9.97 -0.07
N PHE A 38 12.88 8.71 -0.52
CA PHE A 38 14.06 7.95 -0.94
C PHE A 38 13.66 6.89 -1.96
N THR A 39 14.63 6.39 -2.73
CA THR A 39 14.38 5.41 -3.81
C THR A 39 15.11 4.10 -3.53
N ILE A 40 14.43 2.97 -3.76
CA ILE A 40 15.01 1.63 -3.76
C ILE A 40 14.55 0.92 -5.04
N GLY A 41 15.49 0.60 -5.92
CA GLY A 41 15.18 0.01 -7.22
C GLY A 41 14.32 0.94 -8.08
N SER A 42 13.16 0.45 -8.51
CA SER A 42 12.20 1.21 -9.33
C SER A 42 11.12 1.90 -8.51
N PHE A 43 11.21 1.89 -7.18
CA PHE A 43 10.22 2.46 -6.29
C PHE A 43 10.77 3.68 -5.56
N THR A 44 9.96 4.73 -5.50
CA THR A 44 10.22 5.89 -4.64
C THR A 44 9.24 5.87 -3.48
N PHE A 45 9.76 5.99 -2.28
CA PHE A 45 9.00 6.03 -1.02
C PHE A 45 8.84 7.46 -0.58
N TYR A 46 7.61 7.87 -0.27
CA TYR A 46 7.26 9.21 0.18
C TYR A 46 6.64 9.16 1.57
N ASN A 47 7.08 10.04 2.47
CA ASN A 47 6.48 10.19 3.79
C ASN A 47 5.18 11.00 3.74
N ASP A 48 5.10 11.96 2.87
CA ASP A 48 3.95 12.73 2.40
C ASP A 48 2.92 13.09 3.50
N MET A 49 3.33 13.99 4.41
CA MET A 49 2.49 14.54 5.48
C MET A 49 2.03 15.96 5.12
N TRP A 50 0.86 16.11 4.51
CA TRP A 50 0.37 17.40 4.03
C TRP A 50 -0.82 17.96 4.80
N GLY A 51 -1.51 17.15 5.58
CA GLY A 51 -2.76 17.53 6.23
C GLY A 51 -2.58 18.51 7.37
N SER A 52 -3.56 19.39 7.54
CA SER A 52 -3.59 20.34 8.66
C SER A 52 -3.62 19.60 9.99
N GLY A 53 -2.73 19.98 10.92
CA GLY A 53 -2.59 19.36 12.23
C GLY A 53 -1.93 17.99 12.19
N ALA A 54 -1.26 17.60 11.10
CA ALA A 54 -0.42 16.41 11.07
C ALA A 54 0.66 16.47 12.16
N ASN A 55 0.89 15.32 12.81
CA ASN A 55 1.87 15.23 13.89
C ASN A 55 3.13 14.51 13.40
N THR A 56 3.25 13.19 13.61
CA THR A 56 4.47 12.46 13.24
C THR A 56 4.17 11.26 12.36
N GLN A 57 5.03 11.04 11.37
CA GLN A 57 5.05 9.84 10.55
C GLN A 57 6.47 9.53 10.12
N THR A 58 6.76 8.26 9.98
CA THR A 58 8.02 7.74 9.45
C THR A 58 7.71 6.62 8.46
N ILE A 59 8.31 6.67 7.28
CA ILE A 59 8.33 5.57 6.33
C ILE A 59 9.72 4.94 6.30
N CYS A 60 9.77 3.61 6.40
CA CYS A 60 11.01 2.82 6.38
C CYS A 60 10.90 1.69 5.36
N ALA A 61 11.95 1.40 4.61
CA ALA A 61 12.00 0.26 3.71
C ALA A 61 13.28 -0.55 3.88
N ASN A 62 13.13 -1.87 4.01
CA ASN A 62 14.22 -2.85 3.97
C ASN A 62 14.55 -3.23 2.51
N SER A 63 13.54 -3.17 1.63
CA SER A 63 13.65 -3.43 0.20
C SER A 63 12.46 -2.77 -0.53
N ALA A 64 12.46 -2.82 -1.86
CA ALA A 64 11.35 -2.36 -2.69
C ALA A 64 10.01 -3.05 -2.35
N SER A 65 10.06 -4.29 -1.88
CA SER A 65 8.88 -5.11 -1.56
C SER A 65 8.55 -5.22 -0.07
N ASN A 66 9.46 -4.76 0.82
CA ASN A 66 9.29 -4.87 2.28
C ASN A 66 9.54 -3.50 2.93
N TRP A 67 8.47 -2.89 3.44
CA TRP A 67 8.50 -1.56 4.00
C TRP A 67 7.36 -1.32 5.01
N SER A 68 7.42 -0.23 5.73
CA SER A 68 6.43 0.09 6.75
C SER A 68 6.23 1.59 6.90
N ILE A 69 5.05 1.95 7.40
CA ILE A 69 4.69 3.30 7.84
C ILE A 69 4.36 3.22 9.32
N THR A 70 4.97 4.08 10.12
CA THR A 70 4.56 4.31 11.51
C THR A 70 4.08 5.74 11.63
N SER A 71 2.82 5.94 12.03
CA SER A 71 2.18 7.26 12.13
C SER A 71 1.55 7.45 13.50
N ASN A 72 1.62 8.67 14.03
CA ASN A 72 0.92 9.09 15.25
C ASN A 72 0.18 10.38 14.94
N GLN A 73 -1.13 10.29 14.71
CA GLN A 73 -1.96 11.41 14.28
C GLN A 73 -3.06 11.69 15.32
N PRO A 74 -3.41 12.96 15.54
CA PRO A 74 -4.47 13.32 16.47
C PRO A 74 -5.82 12.79 16.00
N ASN A 75 -6.76 12.63 16.94
CA ASN A 75 -8.13 12.23 16.62
C ASN A 75 -8.97 13.44 16.15
N THR A 76 -8.65 13.95 14.98
CA THR A 76 -9.33 15.07 14.33
C THR A 76 -9.68 14.71 12.89
N SER A 77 -10.60 15.45 12.27
CA SER A 77 -11.01 15.27 10.88
C SER A 77 -9.91 15.66 9.89
N GLY A 78 -10.09 15.24 8.63
CA GLY A 78 -9.19 15.50 7.51
C GLY A 78 -7.98 14.58 7.48
N ILE A 79 -7.59 14.19 6.27
CA ILE A 79 -6.42 13.34 6.02
C ILE A 79 -5.17 14.10 6.44
N LYS A 80 -4.25 13.42 7.13
CA LYS A 80 -3.01 14.00 7.66
C LYS A 80 -1.81 13.68 6.79
N ALA A 81 -1.79 12.47 6.23
CA ALA A 81 -0.65 11.96 5.48
C ALA A 81 -1.08 10.82 4.57
N TYR A 82 -0.32 10.61 3.50
CA TYR A 82 -0.37 9.43 2.65
C TYR A 82 1.06 8.91 2.44
N GLY A 83 1.59 8.22 3.43
CA GLY A 83 2.87 7.51 3.27
C GLY A 83 2.72 6.42 2.22
N ASN A 84 3.58 6.41 1.19
CA ASN A 84 3.40 5.50 0.06
C ASN A 84 4.70 5.07 -0.61
N SER A 85 4.59 4.00 -1.40
CA SER A 85 5.59 3.53 -2.34
C SER A 85 5.05 3.71 -3.76
N SER A 86 5.76 4.45 -4.59
CA SER A 86 5.37 4.85 -5.95
C SER A 86 6.21 4.15 -7.02
N PHE A 87 5.54 3.58 -8.02
CA PHE A 87 6.13 2.98 -9.21
C PHE A 87 5.67 3.76 -10.45
N TYR A 88 6.62 4.24 -11.26
CA TYR A 88 6.28 4.97 -12.49
C TYR A 88 6.12 4.03 -13.67
N VAL A 89 4.97 4.11 -14.36
CA VAL A 89 4.60 3.30 -15.52
C VAL A 89 4.94 3.99 -16.84
N GLY A 90 4.48 5.22 -17.04
CA GLY A 90 4.78 6.05 -18.21
C GLY A 90 4.28 5.50 -19.54
N LYS A 91 3.20 4.68 -19.55
CA LYS A 91 2.64 4.05 -20.76
C LYS A 91 1.18 4.40 -20.96
N SER A 92 0.77 4.51 -22.24
CA SER A 92 -0.65 4.61 -22.58
C SER A 92 -1.39 3.36 -22.12
N LEU A 93 -2.57 3.52 -21.49
CA LEU A 93 -3.38 2.40 -20.99
C LEU A 93 -3.67 1.35 -22.09
N SER A 94 -3.89 1.80 -23.33
CA SER A 94 -4.13 0.91 -24.46
C SER A 94 -2.90 0.11 -24.91
N SER A 95 -1.69 0.57 -24.61
CA SER A 95 -0.43 -0.11 -24.95
C SER A 95 0.08 -1.06 -23.87
N ILE A 96 -0.50 -0.99 -22.67
CA ILE A 96 -0.12 -1.85 -21.55
C ILE A 96 -0.70 -3.26 -21.80
N GLY A 97 0.16 -4.28 -21.88
CA GLY A 97 -0.24 -5.69 -21.93
C GLY A 97 -0.76 -6.16 -20.57
N THR A 98 0.00 -5.94 -19.52
CA THR A 98 -0.31 -6.31 -18.12
C THR A 98 0.03 -5.16 -17.20
N LEU A 99 -0.89 -4.83 -16.29
CA LEU A 99 -0.62 -3.97 -15.13
C LEU A 99 -1.28 -4.60 -13.92
N SER A 100 -0.48 -5.14 -13.02
CA SER A 100 -0.96 -5.82 -11.81
C SER A 100 -0.04 -5.54 -10.63
N SER A 101 -0.57 -5.70 -9.44
CA SER A 101 0.20 -5.58 -8.20
C SER A 101 -0.14 -6.72 -7.25
N THR A 102 0.87 -7.24 -6.55
CA THR A 102 0.70 -8.20 -5.46
C THR A 102 1.05 -7.53 -4.15
N LEU A 103 0.18 -7.68 -3.17
CA LEU A 103 0.28 -7.10 -1.85
C LEU A 103 0.12 -8.17 -0.78
N SER A 104 0.94 -8.06 0.28
CA SER A 104 0.74 -8.72 1.56
C SER A 104 1.14 -7.74 2.65
N GLU A 105 0.21 -7.44 3.55
CA GLU A 105 0.41 -6.44 4.60
C GLU A 105 -0.17 -6.88 5.93
N SER A 106 0.23 -6.19 7.00
CA SER A 106 -0.45 -6.18 8.28
C SER A 106 -0.87 -4.75 8.62
N THR A 107 -2.10 -4.60 9.09
CA THR A 107 -2.70 -3.32 9.45
C THR A 107 -3.03 -3.28 10.94
N PRO A 108 -2.89 -2.12 11.60
CA PRO A 108 -3.23 -1.99 13.01
C PRO A 108 -4.74 -1.96 13.22
N SER A 109 -5.19 -2.22 14.45
CA SER A 109 -6.56 -1.99 14.87
C SER A 109 -6.80 -0.54 15.27
N GLY A 110 -8.05 -0.07 15.10
CA GLY A 110 -8.49 1.29 15.49
C GLY A 110 -7.92 2.40 14.61
N GLY A 111 -8.28 3.64 14.93
CA GLY A 111 -7.99 4.79 14.12
C GLY A 111 -8.94 4.97 12.93
N ALA A 112 -8.63 5.93 12.08
CA ALA A 112 -9.35 6.21 10.83
C ALA A 112 -8.32 6.34 9.70
N TRP A 113 -8.31 5.38 8.79
CA TRP A 113 -7.32 5.25 7.72
C TRP A 113 -7.87 4.35 6.61
N ASP A 114 -7.29 4.48 5.44
CA ASP A 114 -7.39 3.49 4.38
C ASP A 114 -6.00 3.08 3.88
N ALA A 115 -5.89 1.82 3.44
CA ALA A 115 -4.74 1.27 2.75
C ALA A 115 -5.17 1.04 1.29
N ALA A 116 -4.59 1.82 0.39
CA ALA A 116 -5.09 1.96 -0.96
C ALA A 116 -3.99 2.04 -2.00
N TYR A 117 -4.32 1.59 -3.21
CA TYR A 117 -3.64 2.08 -4.41
C TYR A 117 -4.16 3.49 -4.72
N ASP A 118 -3.25 4.33 -5.18
CA ASP A 118 -3.51 5.64 -5.73
C ASP A 118 -2.79 5.73 -7.07
N ILE A 119 -3.58 5.76 -8.16
CA ILE A 119 -3.08 5.67 -9.53
C ILE A 119 -3.37 6.98 -10.23
N TRP A 120 -2.31 7.64 -10.68
CA TRP A 120 -2.37 8.91 -11.37
C TRP A 120 -2.09 8.74 -12.87
N ASP A 121 -2.76 9.53 -13.67
CA ASP A 121 -2.32 9.74 -15.04
C ASP A 121 -1.04 10.59 -15.06
N SER A 122 -0.30 10.57 -16.17
CA SER A 122 0.98 11.29 -16.28
C SER A 122 0.85 12.81 -16.24
N ALA A 123 -0.35 13.34 -16.40
CA ALA A 123 -0.65 14.77 -16.31
C ALA A 123 -1.11 15.19 -14.89
N ASN A 124 -1.25 14.23 -13.96
CA ASN A 124 -1.85 14.42 -12.63
C ASN A 124 -3.25 15.08 -12.71
N SER A 125 -4.01 14.70 -13.72
CA SER A 125 -5.33 15.27 -14.00
C SER A 125 -6.48 14.39 -13.50
N VAL A 126 -6.22 13.12 -13.25
CA VAL A 126 -7.17 12.11 -12.75
C VAL A 126 -6.49 11.23 -11.74
N GLU A 127 -7.19 10.99 -10.64
CA GLU A 127 -6.82 10.07 -9.55
C GLU A 127 -7.76 8.88 -9.50
N VAL A 128 -7.20 7.69 -9.40
CA VAL A 128 -7.95 6.44 -9.24
C VAL A 128 -7.49 5.77 -7.97
N MET A 129 -8.37 5.69 -6.96
CA MET A 129 -8.08 4.98 -5.72
C MET A 129 -8.70 3.57 -5.72
N ILE A 130 -7.98 2.59 -5.19
CA ILE A 130 -8.51 1.25 -4.93
C ILE A 130 -8.24 0.92 -3.46
N TRP A 131 -9.27 1.01 -2.62
CA TRP A 131 -9.17 0.78 -1.19
C TRP A 131 -9.20 -0.72 -0.90
N MET A 132 -8.09 -1.24 -0.42
CA MET A 132 -7.91 -2.67 -0.12
C MET A 132 -8.39 -3.01 1.28
N ASN A 133 -8.02 -2.20 2.27
CA ASN A 133 -8.47 -2.27 3.64
C ASN A 133 -8.65 -0.84 4.19
N TYR A 134 -9.60 -0.67 5.10
CA TYR A 134 -9.92 0.65 5.63
C TYR A 134 -10.76 0.56 6.90
N THR A 135 -10.71 1.62 7.73
CA THR A 135 -11.53 1.76 8.94
C THR A 135 -11.97 3.20 9.09
N GLY A 136 -13.12 3.40 9.78
CA GLY A 136 -13.63 4.74 10.04
C GLY A 136 -14.28 5.41 8.83
N THR A 137 -15.10 4.69 8.05
CA THR A 137 -15.89 5.23 6.90
C THR A 137 -17.25 5.77 7.29
N SER A 138 -17.60 5.77 8.59
CA SER A 138 -18.85 6.32 9.10
C SER A 138 -18.81 7.84 9.22
N SER A 139 -20.00 8.48 9.38
CA SER A 139 -20.08 9.91 9.71
C SER A 139 -19.50 10.19 11.10
N GLY A 140 -18.77 11.26 11.24
CA GLY A 140 -18.16 11.69 12.51
C GLY A 140 -16.75 12.23 12.34
N GLY A 141 -16.21 12.91 13.35
CA GLY A 141 -14.84 13.40 13.36
C GLY A 141 -13.82 12.25 13.36
N GLY A 142 -12.68 12.45 12.74
CA GLY A 142 -11.61 11.47 12.67
C GLY A 142 -11.86 10.27 11.73
N ASN A 143 -12.94 10.28 10.95
CA ASN A 143 -13.24 9.21 10.02
C ASN A 143 -12.65 9.48 8.65
N VAL A 144 -12.13 8.42 8.00
CA VAL A 144 -11.76 8.44 6.59
C VAL A 144 -12.99 8.21 5.71
N LYS A 145 -13.10 8.94 4.62
CA LYS A 145 -14.24 8.86 3.68
C LYS A 145 -13.72 9.01 2.26
N PRO A 146 -14.25 8.25 1.29
CA PRO A 146 -13.91 8.50 -0.11
C PRO A 146 -14.43 9.88 -0.54
N ALA A 147 -13.73 10.52 -1.46
CA ALA A 147 -14.26 11.69 -2.15
C ALA A 147 -15.57 11.32 -2.83
N SER A 148 -16.63 12.14 -2.66
CA SER A 148 -17.95 11.83 -3.21
C SER A 148 -18.71 13.09 -3.59
N PHE A 149 -19.42 13.06 -4.72
CA PHE A 149 -20.43 14.05 -5.05
C PHE A 149 -21.75 13.79 -4.33
N ASN A 150 -21.99 12.56 -3.88
CA ASN A 150 -23.24 12.12 -3.28
C ASN A 150 -23.05 11.85 -1.78
N TRP A 151 -23.89 12.47 -0.96
CA TRP A 151 -23.86 12.33 0.49
C TRP A 151 -25.23 12.01 1.04
N SER A 152 -25.29 11.11 2.00
CA SER A 152 -26.53 10.86 2.75
C SER A 152 -26.81 12.01 3.72
N SER A 153 -28.05 12.06 4.24
CA SER A 153 -28.44 13.01 5.29
C SER A 153 -27.64 12.87 6.59
N THR A 154 -26.99 11.72 6.80
CA THR A 154 -26.13 11.46 7.96
C THR A 154 -24.64 11.71 7.67
N GLY A 155 -24.29 12.28 6.49
CA GLY A 155 -22.92 12.64 6.13
C GLY A 155 -22.04 11.46 5.74
N ASN A 156 -22.63 10.35 5.28
CA ASN A 156 -21.88 9.25 4.66
C ASN A 156 -21.80 9.44 3.16
N ALA A 157 -20.64 9.14 2.56
CA ALA A 157 -20.52 9.08 1.11
C ALA A 157 -21.45 8.00 0.54
N VAL A 158 -22.11 8.31 -0.58
CA VAL A 158 -23.02 7.40 -1.28
C VAL A 158 -22.38 7.00 -2.59
N PRO A 159 -22.20 5.70 -2.86
CA PRO A 159 -21.57 5.24 -4.09
C PRO A 159 -22.43 5.54 -5.32
N VAL A 160 -21.79 5.83 -6.45
CA VAL A 160 -22.46 5.96 -7.77
C VAL A 160 -22.73 4.60 -8.39
N TYR A 161 -21.92 3.59 -8.08
CA TYR A 161 -22.13 2.19 -8.46
C TYR A 161 -21.92 1.29 -7.24
N THR A 162 -22.78 0.30 -7.07
CA THR A 162 -22.71 -0.67 -5.97
C THR A 162 -22.47 -2.08 -6.50
N ASN A 163 -21.69 -2.87 -5.75
CA ASN A 163 -21.45 -4.28 -6.04
C ASN A 163 -20.92 -4.56 -7.47
N VAL A 164 -20.08 -3.66 -7.99
CA VAL A 164 -19.46 -3.83 -9.31
C VAL A 164 -18.43 -4.94 -9.23
N ASN A 165 -18.55 -5.95 -10.08
CA ASN A 165 -17.56 -7.02 -10.19
C ASN A 165 -16.53 -6.70 -11.27
N ILE A 166 -15.26 -6.62 -10.89
CA ILE A 166 -14.12 -6.41 -11.80
C ILE A 166 -13.08 -7.49 -11.50
N GLY A 167 -12.84 -8.38 -12.46
CA GLY A 167 -11.87 -9.45 -12.30
C GLY A 167 -12.15 -10.40 -11.13
N GLY A 168 -13.41 -10.62 -10.77
CA GLY A 168 -13.82 -11.48 -9.66
C GLY A 168 -13.82 -10.78 -8.28
N VAL A 169 -13.49 -9.49 -8.22
CA VAL A 169 -13.52 -8.67 -7.01
C VAL A 169 -14.68 -7.69 -7.07
N THR A 170 -15.41 -7.53 -5.97
CA THR A 170 -16.58 -6.66 -5.90
C THR A 170 -16.25 -5.34 -5.19
N TYR A 171 -16.71 -4.23 -5.78
CA TYR A 171 -16.46 -2.87 -5.31
C TYR A 171 -17.74 -2.05 -5.20
N ASN A 172 -17.74 -1.10 -4.26
CA ASN A 172 -18.59 0.09 -4.31
C ASN A 172 -17.73 1.24 -4.86
N VAL A 173 -18.29 2.01 -5.80
CA VAL A 173 -17.55 3.04 -6.53
C VAL A 173 -18.10 4.41 -6.18
N PHE A 174 -17.18 5.32 -5.88
CA PHE A 174 -17.47 6.72 -5.54
C PHE A 174 -16.77 7.64 -6.52
N GLU A 175 -17.42 8.73 -6.88
CA GLU A 175 -16.84 9.78 -7.71
C GLU A 175 -16.90 11.10 -6.94
N GLY A 176 -15.81 11.85 -6.96
CA GLY A 176 -15.70 13.11 -6.28
C GLY A 176 -14.69 14.07 -6.93
N ASN A 177 -14.44 15.19 -6.27
CA ASN A 177 -13.44 16.16 -6.67
C ASN A 177 -12.79 16.77 -5.42
N VAL A 178 -11.47 16.78 -5.40
CA VAL A 178 -10.64 17.35 -4.32
C VAL A 178 -9.65 18.39 -4.86
N GLY A 179 -10.03 19.10 -5.92
CA GLY A 179 -9.18 19.98 -6.73
C GLY A 179 -8.87 19.35 -8.09
N HIS A 180 -9.08 18.06 -8.22
CA HIS A 180 -9.05 17.24 -9.44
C HIS A 180 -10.09 16.12 -9.31
N PRO A 181 -10.53 15.51 -10.43
CA PRO A 181 -11.42 14.35 -10.43
C PRO A 181 -10.81 13.15 -9.72
N VAL A 182 -11.56 12.53 -8.81
CA VAL A 182 -11.19 11.31 -8.09
C VAL A 182 -12.27 10.25 -8.26
N ILE A 183 -11.88 9.04 -8.62
CA ILE A 183 -12.75 7.86 -8.59
C ILE A 183 -12.18 6.82 -7.61
N SER A 184 -12.96 6.46 -6.59
CA SER A 184 -12.55 5.54 -5.53
C SER A 184 -13.35 4.24 -5.58
N LEU A 185 -12.65 3.12 -5.70
CA LEU A 185 -13.22 1.77 -5.69
C LEU A 185 -12.95 1.14 -4.32
N LEU A 186 -13.95 1.05 -3.48
CA LEU A 186 -13.85 0.43 -2.17
C LEU A 186 -14.24 -1.06 -2.26
N ARG A 187 -13.31 -1.95 -1.93
CA ARG A 187 -13.61 -3.39 -1.88
C ARG A 187 -14.73 -3.65 -0.88
N THR A 188 -15.76 -4.40 -1.29
CA THR A 188 -16.84 -4.84 -0.38
C THR A 188 -16.36 -5.89 0.63
N THR A 189 -15.34 -6.67 0.25
CA THR A 189 -14.59 -7.57 1.15
C THR A 189 -13.17 -7.05 1.29
N LYS A 190 -12.86 -6.47 2.44
CA LYS A 190 -11.52 -5.95 2.77
C LYS A 190 -10.49 -7.08 2.79
N THR A 191 -9.24 -6.75 2.43
CA THR A 191 -8.15 -7.73 2.43
C THR A 191 -6.81 -7.06 2.67
N ASN A 192 -5.92 -7.78 3.34
CA ASN A 192 -4.51 -7.43 3.51
C ASN A 192 -3.60 -8.24 2.57
N ASN A 193 -4.19 -9.11 1.73
CA ASN A 193 -3.42 -9.96 0.81
C ASN A 193 -4.19 -10.13 -0.50
N ALA A 194 -3.60 -9.70 -1.60
CA ALA A 194 -4.20 -9.86 -2.93
C ALA A 194 -3.19 -9.69 -4.05
N THR A 195 -3.49 -10.29 -5.19
CA THR A 195 -3.02 -9.82 -6.48
C THR A 195 -4.17 -9.09 -7.14
N THR A 196 -3.96 -7.81 -7.46
CA THR A 196 -4.96 -6.92 -8.07
C THR A 196 -4.62 -6.69 -9.53
N ASP A 197 -5.55 -6.97 -10.43
CA ASP A 197 -5.46 -6.59 -11.84
C ASP A 197 -5.83 -5.11 -11.99
N LEU A 198 -4.83 -4.24 -11.87
CA LEU A 198 -4.99 -2.80 -11.99
C LEU A 198 -5.43 -2.38 -13.40
N LYS A 199 -4.99 -3.14 -14.44
CA LYS A 199 -5.41 -2.87 -15.81
C LYS A 199 -6.91 -3.13 -16.00
N ALA A 200 -7.44 -4.21 -15.43
CA ALA A 200 -8.88 -4.49 -15.49
C ALA A 200 -9.70 -3.37 -14.83
N VAL A 201 -9.24 -2.85 -13.67
CA VAL A 201 -9.88 -1.71 -13.00
C VAL A 201 -9.86 -0.47 -13.89
N LEU A 202 -8.69 -0.07 -14.41
CA LEU A 202 -8.57 1.10 -15.27
C LEU A 202 -9.39 0.98 -16.56
N ASN A 203 -9.47 -0.22 -17.17
CA ASN A 203 -10.29 -0.47 -18.34
C ASN A 203 -11.78 -0.39 -18.02
N TRP A 204 -12.23 -0.86 -16.87
CA TRP A 204 -13.61 -0.71 -16.45
C TRP A 204 -13.97 0.78 -16.30
N ILE A 205 -13.13 1.57 -15.62
CA ILE A 205 -13.33 3.02 -15.44
C ILE A 205 -13.38 3.74 -16.79
N LYS A 206 -12.48 3.38 -17.73
CA LYS A 206 -12.53 3.87 -19.10
C LYS A 206 -13.84 3.46 -19.79
N GLY A 207 -14.30 2.22 -19.56
CA GLY A 207 -15.53 1.67 -20.17
C GLY A 207 -16.79 2.40 -19.75
N ILE A 208 -16.85 2.95 -18.53
CA ILE A 208 -17.97 3.79 -18.08
C ILE A 208 -17.86 5.25 -18.54
N GLY A 209 -16.79 5.61 -19.27
CA GLY A 209 -16.59 6.95 -19.82
C GLY A 209 -16.02 7.99 -18.82
N TYR A 210 -15.51 7.56 -17.66
CA TYR A 210 -14.95 8.48 -16.67
C TYR A 210 -13.70 9.21 -17.20
N PHE A 211 -12.86 8.50 -17.95
CA PHE A 211 -11.75 9.05 -18.72
C PHE A 211 -11.57 8.31 -20.04
N GLY A 212 -10.81 8.89 -20.97
CA GLY A 212 -10.45 8.29 -22.24
C GLY A 212 -9.24 7.35 -22.15
N ASN A 213 -8.38 7.38 -23.17
CA ASN A 213 -7.13 6.62 -23.16
C ASN A 213 -6.04 7.47 -22.49
N ILE A 214 -5.88 7.34 -21.18
CA ILE A 214 -4.87 8.06 -20.40
C ILE A 214 -3.48 7.42 -20.58
N THR A 215 -2.43 8.19 -20.32
CA THR A 215 -1.10 7.65 -20.02
C THR A 215 -1.01 7.41 -18.52
N VAL A 216 -0.89 6.15 -18.10
CA VAL A 216 -0.72 5.82 -16.68
C VAL A 216 0.63 6.34 -16.22
N GLY A 217 0.64 7.24 -15.26
CA GLY A 217 1.83 7.87 -14.70
C GLY A 217 2.38 7.04 -13.54
N GLN A 218 1.77 7.17 -12.39
CA GLN A 218 2.21 6.54 -11.15
C GLN A 218 1.20 5.50 -10.68
N VAL A 219 1.72 4.39 -10.17
CA VAL A 219 1.00 3.43 -9.34
C VAL A 219 1.60 3.53 -7.95
N GLN A 220 0.89 4.15 -7.04
CA GLN A 220 1.25 4.24 -5.64
C GLN A 220 0.47 3.20 -4.84
N TYR A 221 1.05 2.73 -3.75
CA TYR A 221 0.36 2.03 -2.68
C TYR A 221 0.80 2.60 -1.35
N GLY A 222 -0.16 2.91 -0.50
CA GLY A 222 0.13 3.55 0.77
C GLY A 222 -1.05 3.54 1.72
N VAL A 223 -0.92 4.37 2.75
CA VAL A 223 -1.96 4.52 3.77
C VAL A 223 -2.32 5.99 3.93
N GLU A 224 -3.56 6.34 3.62
CA GLU A 224 -4.14 7.62 4.03
C GLU A 224 -4.53 7.55 5.51
N VAL A 225 -3.97 8.45 6.30
CA VAL A 225 -4.22 8.49 7.73
C VAL A 225 -4.96 9.77 8.10
N THR A 226 -6.19 9.62 8.60
CA THR A 226 -6.95 10.71 9.22
C THR A 226 -6.66 10.78 10.71
N SER A 227 -6.63 9.64 11.41
CA SER A 227 -6.41 9.56 12.84
C SER A 227 -5.78 8.23 13.22
N THR A 228 -4.90 8.25 14.22
CA THR A 228 -4.40 7.04 14.90
C THR A 228 -4.83 6.98 16.36
N ASP A 229 -5.90 7.70 16.72
CA ASP A 229 -6.37 7.84 18.10
C ASP A 229 -5.27 8.42 19.02
N SER A 230 -4.42 9.30 18.49
CA SER A 230 -3.27 9.92 19.19
C SER A 230 -2.27 8.89 19.76
N THR A 231 -2.19 7.71 19.15
CA THR A 231 -1.22 6.66 19.49
C THR A 231 -0.48 6.21 18.25
N ALA A 232 0.78 5.82 18.38
CA ALA A 232 1.55 5.33 17.24
C ALA A 232 0.94 4.01 16.71
N LYS A 233 0.69 3.96 15.40
CA LYS A 233 0.21 2.78 14.69
C LYS A 233 1.14 2.48 13.53
N THR A 234 1.36 1.18 13.27
CA THR A 234 2.26 0.72 12.21
C THR A 234 1.52 -0.15 11.20
N TRP A 235 1.70 0.15 9.92
CA TRP A 235 1.33 -0.67 8.78
C TRP A 235 2.61 -1.25 8.20
N THR A 236 2.62 -2.56 7.94
CA THR A 236 3.81 -3.24 7.40
C THR A 236 3.44 -3.99 6.14
N MET A 237 4.05 -3.61 5.04
CA MET A 237 3.98 -4.31 3.77
C MET A 237 5.11 -5.35 3.72
N SER A 238 4.76 -6.61 3.94
CA SER A 238 5.70 -7.73 3.92
C SER A 238 6.02 -8.21 2.50
N ASN A 239 5.12 -7.92 1.55
CA ASN A 239 5.35 -8.12 0.12
C ASN A 239 4.55 -7.07 -0.67
N TYR A 240 5.23 -6.33 -1.54
CA TYR A 240 4.62 -5.40 -2.48
C TYR A 240 5.37 -5.42 -3.79
N THR A 241 4.66 -5.62 -4.89
CA THR A 241 5.23 -5.63 -6.24
C THR A 241 4.27 -4.99 -7.24
N VAL A 242 4.82 -4.36 -8.27
CA VAL A 242 4.07 -3.90 -9.45
C VAL A 242 4.67 -4.51 -10.69
N THR A 243 3.84 -5.07 -11.56
CA THR A 243 4.21 -5.59 -12.87
C THR A 243 3.57 -4.73 -13.96
N SER A 244 4.39 -4.18 -14.87
CA SER A 244 3.94 -3.43 -16.05
C SER A 244 4.64 -3.96 -17.30
N LYS A 245 3.89 -4.60 -18.21
CA LYS A 245 4.38 -5.18 -19.48
C LYS A 245 3.58 -4.69 -20.66
#